data_87b161d477ecd36a2b0034e447a96910
#
_entry.id   87b161d477ecd36a2b0034e447a96910
#
_cell.length_a   1.000
_cell.length_b   1.000
_cell.length_c   1.000
_cell.angle_alpha   90.00
_cell.angle_beta   90.00
_cell.angle_gamma   90.00
#
_symmetry.space_group_name_H-M   'P 1'
#
loop_
_entity.id
_entity.type
_entity.pdbx_description
1 polymer ?
#
loop_
_entity_poly.entity_id
_entity_poly.type
_entity_poly.pdbx_seq_one_letter_code
_entity_poly.pdbx_strand_id
1 'polypeptide(L)'
;MKNLLFLLLAFIAVPVFSQTGYTISGKIIDQETKLPLQGASVFAENTTLGTATNDQGFFTLRLPGGGYSVAVTFTGYQTETKRVTAGDAGNNDIVIEIKKKEKAMEEFVVKSTSEVADGLQKYGDFFLENFIGKTANSKQCYIKNKEALKFFYYRRTKRLKILATEPLQIVNDALGYTIKYQLDSFVHEYNTDVSLYTGNPLFQEMQSTDPAQIEKWNAARKVAYNGSILHFMRSMYNKKLKEEGFEIQFIVKNNDRENAIPLKDFYGAVNYSMDDSSKMVDILPRQKEVAVIYKNETPSDLYLAANPEASSKFQLSVVSFLPDESLNIEQNGFYFEQNDITITGYWAWEKTGDMLPYDYNFKEAPTSVIKEEVTTPKNVEPVKPVADTPKANESSLTAVTWKVEESKVIDGNNMLSYKRGAQDNTVNYDNDFYKFNTDNTGIYSFNGQDYKFNWKYLDAEKTKIEMTILYPTPLIVNLENVTLTATSLKYTRLQKVNGSSFVAAESRTIK
;
A
#
# COMPACT_ATOMS: atom_id res chain seq x y z
N MET A 1 -51.08 -6.07 -55.43
CA MET A 1 -50.99 -6.38 -54.02
C MET A 1 -49.52 -6.25 -53.61
N LYS A 2 -49.19 -5.12 -52.95
CA LYS A 2 -47.78 -4.80 -52.60
C LYS A 2 -47.52 -5.22 -51.17
N ASN A 3 -46.65 -6.19 -50.97
CA ASN A 3 -46.23 -6.60 -49.64
C ASN A 3 -45.22 -5.57 -49.09
N LEU A 4 -45.61 -4.87 -48.04
CA LEU A 4 -44.75 -3.96 -47.27
C LEU A 4 -44.07 -4.75 -46.18
N LEU A 5 -42.76 -5.05 -46.36
CA LEU A 5 -41.92 -5.71 -45.36
C LEU A 5 -41.39 -4.65 -44.41
N PHE A 6 -41.96 -4.57 -43.19
CA PHE A 6 -41.46 -3.71 -42.11
C PHE A 6 -40.24 -4.38 -41.48
N LEU A 7 -39.06 -3.87 -41.75
CA LEU A 7 -37.83 -4.27 -41.10
C LEU A 7 -37.73 -3.55 -39.73
N LEU A 8 -38.06 -4.26 -38.64
CA LEU A 8 -37.94 -3.76 -37.30
C LEU A 8 -36.46 -3.81 -36.89
N LEU A 9 -35.75 -2.70 -37.01
CA LEU A 9 -34.41 -2.52 -36.49
C LEU A 9 -34.48 -2.41 -34.96
N ALA A 10 -34.29 -3.52 -34.25
CA ALA A 10 -34.13 -3.52 -32.82
C ALA A 10 -32.77 -2.89 -32.49
N PHE A 11 -32.77 -1.62 -32.08
CA PHE A 11 -31.63 -0.96 -31.45
C PHE A 11 -31.37 -1.65 -30.10
N ILE A 12 -30.43 -2.58 -30.05
CA ILE A 12 -29.89 -3.07 -28.79
C ILE A 12 -29.04 -1.95 -28.22
N ALA A 13 -29.63 -1.15 -27.36
CA ALA A 13 -28.89 -0.20 -26.51
C ALA A 13 -28.06 -1.04 -25.53
N VAL A 14 -26.80 -1.28 -25.89
CA VAL A 14 -25.82 -1.80 -24.92
C VAL A 14 -25.60 -0.68 -23.91
N PRO A 15 -25.89 -0.89 -22.62
CA PRO A 15 -25.56 0.12 -21.62
C PRO A 15 -24.04 0.24 -21.58
N VAL A 16 -23.52 1.32 -22.10
CA VAL A 16 -22.13 1.73 -21.87
C VAL A 16 -22.10 2.14 -20.39
N PHE A 17 -21.65 1.26 -19.52
CA PHE A 17 -21.26 1.62 -18.16
C PHE A 17 -20.08 2.58 -18.26
N SER A 18 -20.38 3.87 -18.41
CA SER A 18 -19.43 4.93 -18.17
C SER A 18 -18.97 4.77 -16.71
N GLN A 19 -17.72 4.46 -16.49
CA GLN A 19 -17.14 4.52 -15.15
C GLN A 19 -17.27 5.99 -14.71
N THR A 20 -18.21 6.24 -13.80
CA THR A 20 -18.40 7.56 -13.23
C THR A 20 -17.22 7.86 -12.33
N GLY A 21 -16.23 8.58 -12.88
CA GLY A 21 -15.12 9.10 -12.08
C GLY A 21 -15.62 10.17 -11.11
N TYR A 22 -14.86 10.40 -10.05
CA TYR A 22 -15.13 11.45 -9.07
C TYR A 22 -13.94 12.40 -8.99
N THR A 23 -14.15 13.55 -8.40
CA THR A 23 -13.12 14.57 -8.22
C THR A 23 -12.89 14.77 -6.74
N ILE A 24 -11.63 14.82 -6.34
CA ILE A 24 -11.22 15.27 -5.02
C ILE A 24 -10.57 16.64 -5.15
N SER A 25 -10.78 17.48 -4.15
CA SER A 25 -10.16 18.80 -4.07
C SER A 25 -9.81 19.15 -2.65
N GLY A 26 -8.82 20.02 -2.49
CA GLY A 26 -8.38 20.37 -1.15
C GLY A 26 -7.20 21.32 -1.15
N LYS A 27 -6.56 21.43 0.02
CA LYS A 27 -5.44 22.31 0.26
C LYS A 27 -4.31 21.59 0.97
N ILE A 28 -3.08 21.85 0.54
CA ILE A 28 -1.87 21.36 1.19
C ILE A 28 -1.21 22.53 1.93
N ILE A 29 -0.91 22.31 3.20
CA ILE A 29 -0.31 23.31 4.06
C ILE A 29 0.87 22.74 4.86
N ASP A 30 1.78 23.59 5.23
CA ASP A 30 2.86 23.28 6.18
C ASP A 30 2.24 23.09 7.58
N GLN A 31 2.54 21.99 8.23
CA GLN A 31 1.98 21.64 9.53
C GLN A 31 2.29 22.66 10.63
N GLU A 32 3.50 23.24 10.62
CA GLU A 32 3.95 24.17 11.67
C GLU A 32 3.49 25.61 11.40
N THR A 33 3.70 26.09 10.18
CA THR A 33 3.43 27.50 9.83
C THR A 33 2.01 27.73 9.35
N LYS A 34 1.27 26.66 9.01
CA LYS A 34 -0.06 26.69 8.39
C LYS A 34 -0.10 27.45 7.06
N LEU A 35 1.05 27.76 6.48
CA LEU A 35 1.15 28.40 5.18
C LEU A 35 0.88 27.41 4.04
N PRO A 36 0.24 27.88 2.95
CA PRO A 36 0.00 27.03 1.78
C PRO A 36 1.32 26.62 1.12
N LEU A 37 1.37 25.41 0.58
CA LEU A 37 2.52 24.88 -0.14
C LEU A 37 2.21 24.84 -1.63
N GLN A 38 2.82 25.76 -2.38
CA GLN A 38 2.76 25.83 -3.83
C GLN A 38 3.66 24.78 -4.48
N GLY A 39 3.15 24.06 -5.50
CA GLY A 39 3.92 23.07 -6.25
C GLY A 39 4.10 21.74 -5.51
N ALA A 40 3.37 21.49 -4.43
CA ALA A 40 3.31 20.17 -3.83
C ALA A 40 2.66 19.18 -4.81
N SER A 41 3.27 18.01 -4.99
CA SER A 41 2.73 16.96 -5.85
C SER A 41 1.68 16.17 -5.10
N VAL A 42 0.48 16.04 -5.68
CA VAL A 42 -0.66 15.29 -5.14
C VAL A 42 -1.05 14.24 -6.17
N PHE A 43 -0.97 12.97 -5.83
CA PHE A 43 -1.21 11.90 -6.81
C PHE A 43 -1.77 10.64 -6.17
N ALA A 44 -2.56 9.89 -6.94
CA ALA A 44 -2.97 8.55 -6.55
C ALA A 44 -1.79 7.59 -6.72
N GLU A 45 -1.44 6.88 -5.66
CA GLU A 45 -0.31 5.97 -5.64
C GLU A 45 -0.42 4.88 -6.70
N ASN A 46 0.70 4.58 -7.34
CA ASN A 46 0.81 3.56 -8.37
C ASN A 46 -0.17 3.77 -9.55
N THR A 47 -0.39 5.03 -9.93
CA THR A 47 -1.23 5.41 -11.09
C THR A 47 -0.51 6.43 -11.97
N THR A 48 -1.15 6.80 -13.10
CA THR A 48 -0.73 7.94 -13.91
C THR A 48 -1.42 9.25 -13.47
N LEU A 49 -2.23 9.22 -12.41
CA LEU A 49 -3.13 10.29 -12.00
C LEU A 49 -2.49 11.17 -10.93
N GLY A 50 -2.18 12.39 -11.27
CA GLY A 50 -1.57 13.34 -10.34
C GLY A 50 -1.78 14.78 -10.77
N THR A 51 -1.57 15.68 -9.83
CA THR A 51 -1.64 17.14 -10.00
C THR A 51 -0.62 17.81 -9.09
N ALA A 52 -0.47 19.12 -9.22
CA ALA A 52 0.31 19.94 -8.30
C ALA A 52 -0.55 21.05 -7.71
N THR A 53 -0.20 21.49 -6.50
CA THR A 53 -0.89 22.61 -5.84
C THR A 53 -0.55 23.94 -6.52
N ASN A 54 -1.57 24.83 -6.58
CA ASN A 54 -1.39 26.19 -7.05
C ASN A 54 -0.68 27.10 -6.00
N ASP A 55 -0.57 28.40 -6.27
CA ASP A 55 0.05 29.42 -5.40
C ASP A 55 -0.62 29.55 -4.02
N GLN A 56 -1.89 29.18 -3.91
CA GLN A 56 -2.64 29.18 -2.67
C GLN A 56 -2.69 27.82 -1.97
N GLY A 57 -1.92 26.82 -2.49
CA GLY A 57 -1.85 25.48 -1.97
C GLY A 57 -3.04 24.59 -2.35
N PHE A 58 -3.98 25.03 -3.21
CA PHE A 58 -5.13 24.23 -3.63
C PHE A 58 -4.76 23.23 -4.73
N PHE A 59 -5.41 22.08 -4.69
CA PHE A 59 -5.35 21.07 -5.73
C PHE A 59 -6.73 20.58 -6.11
N THR A 60 -6.83 20.02 -7.31
CA THR A 60 -7.99 19.26 -7.80
C THR A 60 -7.46 18.06 -8.56
N LEU A 61 -7.96 16.86 -8.24
CA LEU A 61 -7.55 15.61 -8.87
C LEU A 61 -8.79 14.79 -9.22
N ARG A 62 -8.90 14.40 -10.50
CA ARG A 62 -9.96 13.52 -10.98
C ARG A 62 -9.50 12.07 -10.92
N LEU A 63 -10.34 11.22 -10.33
CA LEU A 63 -10.07 9.79 -10.15
C LEU A 63 -11.19 8.97 -10.82
N PRO A 64 -10.88 7.83 -11.44
CA PRO A 64 -11.88 6.83 -11.82
C PRO A 64 -12.63 6.30 -10.60
N GLY A 65 -13.69 5.50 -10.83
CA GLY A 65 -14.40 4.82 -9.75
C GLY A 65 -13.47 3.89 -8.96
N GLY A 66 -13.76 3.72 -7.66
CA GLY A 66 -12.97 2.94 -6.71
C GLY A 66 -12.28 3.81 -5.67
N GLY A 67 -11.49 3.19 -4.82
CA GLY A 67 -10.72 3.88 -3.80
C GLY A 67 -9.24 3.99 -4.16
N TYR A 68 -8.59 5.03 -3.65
CA TYR A 68 -7.18 5.33 -3.90
C TYR A 68 -6.49 5.81 -2.63
N SER A 69 -5.22 5.46 -2.49
CA SER A 69 -4.30 6.12 -1.57
C SER A 69 -3.71 7.32 -2.29
N VAL A 70 -3.98 8.52 -1.79
CA VAL A 70 -3.48 9.78 -2.36
C VAL A 70 -2.25 10.22 -1.59
N ALA A 71 -1.11 10.21 -2.26
CA ALA A 71 0.16 10.67 -1.69
C ALA A 71 0.37 12.17 -1.98
N VAL A 72 0.89 12.87 -0.98
CA VAL A 72 1.35 14.25 -1.08
C VAL A 72 2.85 14.30 -0.82
N THR A 73 3.59 14.81 -1.77
CA THR A 73 5.04 14.95 -1.65
C THR A 73 5.48 16.39 -1.94
N PHE A 74 6.42 16.89 -1.15
CA PHE A 74 7.05 18.18 -1.35
C PHE A 74 8.51 18.14 -0.91
N THR A 75 9.40 18.82 -1.62
CA THR A 75 10.84 18.80 -1.32
C THR A 75 11.12 19.29 0.10
N GLY A 76 11.82 18.50 0.90
CA GLY A 76 12.12 18.82 2.29
C GLY A 76 11.01 18.49 3.29
N TYR A 77 9.92 17.83 2.85
CA TYR A 77 8.81 17.40 3.69
C TYR A 77 8.67 15.87 3.73
N GLN A 78 8.06 15.38 4.77
CA GLN A 78 7.65 13.98 4.86
C GLN A 78 6.50 13.74 3.88
N THR A 79 6.47 12.57 3.27
CA THR A 79 5.32 12.15 2.46
C THR A 79 4.14 11.89 3.39
N GLU A 80 2.98 12.41 3.04
CA GLU A 80 1.72 12.14 3.73
C GLU A 80 0.78 11.44 2.75
N THR A 81 0.00 10.46 3.24
CA THR A 81 -0.96 9.73 2.43
C THR A 81 -2.35 9.82 3.03
N LYS A 82 -3.35 9.94 2.17
CA LYS A 82 -4.75 9.96 2.57
C LYS A 82 -5.58 9.03 1.70
N ARG A 83 -6.38 8.20 2.35
CA ARG A 83 -7.37 7.36 1.67
C ARG A 83 -8.53 8.22 1.18
N VAL A 84 -8.95 7.99 -0.07
CA VAL A 84 -10.14 8.60 -0.68
C VAL A 84 -10.96 7.52 -1.39
N THR A 85 -12.29 7.64 -1.35
CA THR A 85 -13.20 6.68 -1.97
C THR A 85 -14.33 7.43 -2.69
N ALA A 86 -14.81 6.87 -3.79
CA ALA A 86 -15.94 7.45 -4.51
C ALA A 86 -17.18 7.56 -3.59
N GLY A 87 -17.80 8.74 -3.56
CA GLY A 87 -18.98 8.99 -2.73
C GLY A 87 -18.69 9.47 -1.31
N ASP A 88 -17.44 9.57 -0.89
CA ASP A 88 -17.10 10.18 0.39
C ASP A 88 -17.38 11.68 0.38
N ALA A 89 -18.18 12.14 1.36
CA ALA A 89 -18.55 13.54 1.50
C ALA A 89 -17.36 14.47 1.77
N GLY A 90 -16.26 13.93 2.30
CA GLY A 90 -15.03 14.65 2.59
C GLY A 90 -14.15 14.95 1.37
N ASN A 91 -14.51 14.50 0.18
CA ASN A 91 -13.65 14.60 -1.02
C ASN A 91 -13.45 16.03 -1.55
N ASN A 92 -14.26 16.99 -1.18
CA ASN A 92 -14.24 18.34 -1.77
C ASN A 92 -13.53 19.42 -0.93
N ASP A 93 -13.15 19.13 0.31
CA ASP A 93 -12.50 20.10 1.21
C ASP A 93 -11.38 19.43 2.02
N ILE A 94 -10.56 18.65 1.34
CA ILE A 94 -9.45 17.91 1.96
C ILE A 94 -8.36 18.91 2.39
N VAL A 95 -8.04 18.95 3.68
CA VAL A 95 -6.84 19.64 4.17
C VAL A 95 -5.80 18.61 4.55
N ILE A 96 -4.64 18.64 3.91
CA ILE A 96 -3.51 17.78 4.24
C ILE A 96 -2.37 18.66 4.74
N GLU A 97 -1.98 18.40 5.98
CA GLU A 97 -0.86 19.06 6.63
C GLU A 97 0.38 18.20 6.49
N ILE A 98 1.41 18.69 5.85
CA ILE A 98 2.67 17.96 5.72
C ILE A 98 3.76 18.56 6.59
N LYS A 99 4.56 17.69 7.21
CA LYS A 99 5.62 18.06 8.15
C LYS A 99 6.96 18.16 7.44
N LYS A 100 7.75 19.17 7.75
CA LYS A 100 9.15 19.25 7.30
C LYS A 100 9.94 18.06 7.83
N LYS A 101 10.82 17.50 7.00
CA LYS A 101 11.81 16.53 7.46
C LYS A 101 12.68 17.20 8.51
N GLU A 102 12.77 16.61 9.69
CA GLU A 102 13.61 17.16 10.73
C GLU A 102 15.09 17.09 10.29
N LYS A 103 15.83 18.17 10.51
CA LYS A 103 17.29 18.19 10.26
C LYS A 103 18.02 17.05 10.98
N ALA A 104 17.47 16.56 12.09
CA ALA A 104 18.00 15.37 12.77
C ALA A 104 17.96 14.10 11.93
N MET A 105 16.98 13.94 11.03
CA MET A 105 16.99 12.81 10.08
C MET A 105 18.06 13.02 8.99
N GLU A 106 18.27 14.25 8.52
CA GLU A 106 19.35 14.57 7.59
C GLU A 106 20.72 14.44 8.28
N GLU A 107 20.86 14.87 9.55
CA GLU A 107 22.08 14.68 10.33
C GLU A 107 22.34 13.20 10.70
N PHE A 108 21.30 12.40 10.91
CA PHE A 108 21.46 10.96 11.14
C PHE A 108 21.96 10.24 9.88
N VAL A 109 21.50 10.67 8.71
CA VAL A 109 22.01 10.19 7.42
C VAL A 109 23.47 10.63 7.21
N VAL A 110 23.84 11.85 7.61
CA VAL A 110 25.18 12.42 7.41
C VAL A 110 26.20 11.93 8.45
N LYS A 111 25.79 11.48 9.65
CA LYS A 111 26.71 11.09 10.74
C LYS A 111 26.70 9.60 11.09
N SER A 112 26.00 8.76 10.34
CA SER A 112 25.95 7.33 10.62
C SER A 112 27.28 6.66 10.30
N THR A 113 27.91 6.01 11.29
CA THR A 113 29.10 5.14 11.12
C THR A 113 28.80 3.93 10.21
N SER A 114 27.54 3.73 9.83
CA SER A 114 27.07 2.65 8.95
C SER A 114 26.94 3.10 7.49
N GLU A 115 27.08 4.39 7.17
CA GLU A 115 27.05 4.88 5.78
C GLU A 115 28.26 4.34 5.01
N VAL A 116 27.99 3.89 3.78
CA VAL A 116 29.00 3.37 2.87
C VAL A 116 29.24 4.40 1.78
N ALA A 117 30.36 5.09 1.84
CA ALA A 117 30.67 6.21 0.92
C ALA A 117 30.72 5.78 -0.55
N ASP A 118 31.20 4.57 -0.84
CA ASP A 118 31.25 3.93 -2.16
C ASP A 118 30.03 3.00 -2.38
N GLY A 119 28.92 3.26 -1.69
CA GLY A 119 27.76 2.36 -1.64
C GLY A 119 27.16 2.07 -2.99
N LEU A 120 27.08 3.04 -3.89
CA LEU A 120 26.57 2.85 -5.25
C LEU A 120 27.45 1.89 -6.05
N GLN A 121 28.79 2.02 -5.94
CA GLN A 121 29.71 1.10 -6.60
C GLN A 121 29.62 -0.32 -6.03
N LYS A 122 29.44 -0.46 -4.72
CA LYS A 122 29.47 -1.73 -4.01
C LYS A 122 28.14 -2.48 -4.04
N TYR A 123 27.03 -1.76 -3.94
CA TYR A 123 25.70 -2.34 -3.77
C TYR A 123 24.69 -1.90 -4.85
N GLY A 124 25.12 -1.07 -5.80
CA GLY A 124 24.22 -0.51 -6.80
C GLY A 124 23.60 -1.59 -7.69
N ASP A 125 24.40 -2.54 -8.19
CA ASP A 125 23.89 -3.64 -9.02
C ASP A 125 22.95 -4.55 -8.22
N PHE A 126 23.32 -4.87 -6.97
CA PHE A 126 22.48 -5.64 -6.07
C PHE A 126 21.12 -4.94 -5.84
N PHE A 127 21.14 -3.61 -5.61
CA PHE A 127 19.92 -2.83 -5.47
C PHE A 127 19.07 -2.86 -6.74
N LEU A 128 19.66 -2.63 -7.91
CA LEU A 128 18.95 -2.66 -9.17
C LEU A 128 18.30 -4.02 -9.44
N GLU A 129 19.02 -5.11 -9.21
CA GLU A 129 18.49 -6.46 -9.37
C GLU A 129 17.30 -6.76 -8.45
N ASN A 130 17.33 -6.25 -7.21
CA ASN A 130 16.30 -6.51 -6.21
C ASN A 130 15.16 -5.48 -6.20
N PHE A 131 15.36 -4.31 -6.80
CA PHE A 131 14.36 -3.24 -6.88
C PHE A 131 13.75 -3.11 -8.27
N ILE A 132 14.58 -3.04 -9.33
CA ILE A 132 14.11 -2.97 -10.71
C ILE A 132 13.76 -4.35 -11.26
N GLY A 133 14.57 -5.37 -10.94
CA GLY A 133 14.37 -6.76 -11.36
C GLY A 133 15.40 -7.25 -12.38
N LYS A 134 15.17 -8.48 -12.87
CA LYS A 134 16.06 -9.20 -13.81
C LYS A 134 15.35 -9.62 -15.09
N THR A 135 14.12 -9.20 -15.30
CA THR A 135 13.29 -9.55 -16.45
C THR A 135 13.80 -8.90 -17.74
N ALA A 136 13.22 -9.25 -18.86
CA ALA A 136 13.51 -8.59 -20.15
C ALA A 136 13.15 -7.10 -20.13
N ASN A 137 12.06 -6.73 -19.44
CA ASN A 137 11.65 -5.34 -19.25
C ASN A 137 12.63 -4.61 -18.33
N SER A 138 13.03 -5.24 -17.23
CA SER A 138 13.98 -4.67 -16.26
C SER A 138 15.33 -4.29 -16.88
N LYS A 139 15.78 -5.04 -17.90
CA LYS A 139 17.02 -4.73 -18.64
C LYS A 139 16.93 -3.43 -19.47
N GLN A 140 15.73 -2.94 -19.73
CA GLN A 140 15.46 -1.68 -20.42
C GLN A 140 15.02 -0.59 -19.42
N CYS A 141 15.21 -0.82 -18.12
CA CYS A 141 14.94 0.15 -17.07
C CYS A 141 16.23 0.71 -16.50
N TYR A 142 16.23 2.00 -16.19
CA TYR A 142 17.34 2.65 -15.51
C TYR A 142 16.85 3.81 -14.62
N ILE A 143 17.65 4.13 -13.61
CA ILE A 143 17.42 5.27 -12.72
C ILE A 143 18.30 6.42 -13.20
N LYS A 144 17.71 7.57 -13.50
CA LYS A 144 18.42 8.76 -14.00
C LYS A 144 19.29 9.43 -12.92
N ASN A 145 18.79 9.48 -11.70
CA ASN A 145 19.40 10.17 -10.56
C ASN A 145 19.90 9.18 -9.49
N LYS A 146 20.77 8.24 -9.89
CA LYS A 146 21.34 7.23 -8.97
C LYS A 146 22.11 7.84 -7.79
N GLU A 147 22.63 9.06 -7.95
CA GLU A 147 23.32 9.84 -6.93
C GLU A 147 22.43 10.20 -5.74
N ALA A 148 21.12 10.17 -5.90
CA ALA A 148 20.17 10.34 -4.80
C ALA A 148 20.17 9.16 -3.80
N LEU A 149 20.74 8.02 -4.18
CA LEU A 149 20.78 6.82 -3.33
C LEU A 149 21.85 6.95 -2.24
N LYS A 150 21.48 6.63 -1.01
CA LYS A 150 22.35 6.54 0.15
C LYS A 150 22.30 5.12 0.72
N PHE A 151 23.49 4.55 0.97
CA PHE A 151 23.65 3.17 1.36
C PHE A 151 24.19 3.08 2.79
N PHE A 152 23.56 2.24 3.62
CA PHE A 152 23.93 2.01 5.01
C PHE A 152 24.06 0.51 5.26
N TYR A 153 25.22 0.07 5.75
CA TYR A 153 25.44 -1.33 6.06
C TYR A 153 25.64 -1.52 7.57
N TYR A 154 24.73 -2.26 8.19
CA TYR A 154 24.74 -2.56 9.61
C TYR A 154 25.41 -3.92 9.84
N ARG A 155 26.69 -3.89 10.21
CA ARG A 155 27.54 -5.09 10.35
C ARG A 155 26.97 -6.09 11.37
N ARG A 156 26.42 -5.60 12.49
CA ARG A 156 25.91 -6.45 13.58
C ARG A 156 24.73 -7.29 13.15
N THR A 157 23.80 -6.71 12.41
CA THR A 157 22.57 -7.35 11.93
C THR A 157 22.71 -7.93 10.54
N LYS A 158 23.84 -7.68 9.84
CA LYS A 158 24.05 -8.02 8.43
C LYS A 158 22.91 -7.50 7.54
N ARG A 159 22.57 -6.22 7.73
CA ARG A 159 21.48 -5.53 7.05
C ARG A 159 22.03 -4.42 6.17
N LEU A 160 21.58 -4.40 4.92
CA LEU A 160 21.76 -3.28 4.01
C LEU A 160 20.47 -2.45 4.00
N LYS A 161 20.58 -1.15 4.26
CA LYS A 161 19.47 -0.19 4.12
C LYS A 161 19.84 0.84 3.07
N ILE A 162 18.92 1.12 2.16
CA ILE A 162 19.10 2.13 1.10
C ILE A 162 17.95 3.12 1.22
N LEU A 163 18.30 4.40 1.17
CA LEU A 163 17.37 5.53 1.20
C LEU A 163 17.59 6.36 -0.05
N ALA A 164 16.59 7.15 -0.43
CA ALA A 164 16.72 8.15 -1.48
C ALA A 164 16.55 9.56 -0.88
N THR A 165 17.43 10.48 -1.24
CA THR A 165 17.37 11.88 -0.78
C THR A 165 16.30 12.70 -1.51
N GLU A 166 15.92 12.23 -2.70
CA GLU A 166 14.85 12.79 -3.54
C GLU A 166 14.15 11.64 -4.29
N PRO A 167 12.96 11.86 -4.89
CA PRO A 167 12.28 10.83 -5.66
C PRO A 167 13.15 10.29 -6.79
N LEU A 168 13.23 8.97 -6.89
CA LEU A 168 13.96 8.30 -7.97
C LEU A 168 13.23 8.52 -9.29
N GLN A 169 13.98 8.86 -10.33
CA GLN A 169 13.48 9.03 -11.69
C GLN A 169 13.81 7.77 -12.49
N ILE A 170 12.87 6.85 -12.56
CA ILE A 170 13.02 5.58 -13.27
C ILE A 170 12.49 5.73 -14.68
N VAL A 171 13.27 5.31 -15.66
CA VAL A 171 12.84 5.22 -17.07
C VAL A 171 12.67 3.76 -17.42
N ASN A 172 11.51 3.40 -17.94
CA ASN A 172 11.18 2.07 -18.41
C ASN A 172 10.90 2.13 -19.91
N ASP A 173 11.94 1.97 -20.73
CA ASP A 173 11.83 2.02 -22.19
C ASP A 173 11.07 0.82 -22.78
N ALA A 174 11.02 -0.30 -22.04
CA ALA A 174 10.27 -1.48 -22.46
C ALA A 174 8.76 -1.24 -22.43
N LEU A 175 8.26 -0.64 -21.35
CA LEU A 175 6.83 -0.40 -21.15
C LEU A 175 6.39 1.02 -21.52
N GLY A 176 7.34 1.91 -21.87
CA GLY A 176 7.04 3.29 -22.25
C GLY A 176 6.51 4.13 -21.08
N TYR A 177 7.11 3.97 -19.89
CA TYR A 177 6.79 4.78 -18.72
C TYR A 177 8.04 5.47 -18.16
N THR A 178 7.85 6.66 -17.62
CA THR A 178 8.72 7.22 -16.59
C THR A 178 8.02 7.10 -15.25
N ILE A 179 8.74 6.73 -14.19
CA ILE A 179 8.19 6.54 -12.86
C ILE A 179 8.94 7.45 -11.89
N LYS A 180 8.22 8.38 -11.27
CA LYS A 180 8.71 9.16 -10.15
C LYS A 180 8.41 8.36 -8.88
N TYR A 181 9.43 7.68 -8.35
CA TYR A 181 9.30 6.78 -7.23
C TYR A 181 9.81 7.44 -5.94
N GLN A 182 8.90 7.77 -5.04
CA GLN A 182 9.26 8.22 -3.70
C GLN A 182 9.63 6.99 -2.87
N LEU A 183 10.94 6.66 -2.84
CA LEU A 183 11.43 5.51 -2.07
C LEU A 183 11.52 5.90 -0.58
N ASP A 184 10.73 5.25 0.27
CA ASP A 184 10.83 5.42 1.72
C ASP A 184 12.04 4.67 2.27
N SER A 185 12.16 3.41 1.90
CA SER A 185 13.35 2.61 2.19
C SER A 185 13.39 1.34 1.34
N PHE A 186 14.60 0.86 1.09
CA PHE A 186 14.89 -0.50 0.68
C PHE A 186 15.75 -1.14 1.77
N VAL A 187 15.39 -2.33 2.23
CA VAL A 187 16.11 -3.07 3.26
C VAL A 187 16.35 -4.50 2.77
N HIS A 188 17.60 -4.96 2.88
CA HIS A 188 17.94 -6.36 2.64
C HIS A 188 18.56 -7.00 3.88
N GLU A 189 18.02 -8.13 4.28
CA GLU A 189 18.49 -8.94 5.41
C GLU A 189 19.30 -10.13 4.89
N TYR A 190 20.61 -10.06 4.96
CA TYR A 190 21.49 -11.13 4.46
C TYR A 190 21.36 -12.47 5.20
N ASN A 191 20.79 -12.48 6.41
CA ASN A 191 20.60 -13.72 7.17
C ASN A 191 19.42 -14.56 6.63
N THR A 192 18.43 -13.91 6.06
CA THR A 192 17.20 -14.53 5.53
C THR A 192 17.10 -14.43 4.02
N ASP A 193 18.01 -13.68 3.39
CA ASP A 193 18.00 -13.36 1.96
C ASP A 193 16.69 -12.67 1.51
N VAL A 194 16.11 -11.86 2.40
CA VAL A 194 14.86 -11.14 2.13
C VAL A 194 15.15 -9.67 1.85
N SER A 195 14.59 -9.17 0.74
CA SER A 195 14.58 -7.75 0.39
C SER A 195 13.15 -7.21 0.52
N LEU A 196 13.01 -6.10 1.26
CA LEU A 196 11.77 -5.37 1.41
C LEU A 196 11.99 -3.92 0.99
N TYR A 197 11.03 -3.36 0.28
CA TYR A 197 11.04 -1.93 -0.04
C TYR A 197 9.64 -1.35 -0.05
N THR A 198 9.53 -0.10 0.35
CA THR A 198 8.28 0.66 0.39
C THR A 198 8.49 2.01 -0.28
N GLY A 199 7.43 2.54 -0.84
CA GLY A 199 7.43 3.86 -1.46
C GLY A 199 6.21 4.08 -2.35
N ASN A 200 6.10 5.29 -2.89
CA ASN A 200 4.93 5.79 -3.60
C ASN A 200 5.30 6.10 -5.06
N PRO A 201 5.01 5.21 -6.02
CA PRO A 201 5.25 5.46 -7.43
C PRO A 201 4.15 6.32 -8.07
N LEU A 202 4.57 7.27 -8.90
CA LEU A 202 3.73 8.00 -9.85
C LEU A 202 4.23 7.71 -11.26
N PHE A 203 3.38 7.16 -12.10
CA PHE A 203 3.68 6.85 -13.49
C PHE A 203 3.39 8.04 -14.40
N GLN A 204 4.15 8.14 -15.47
CA GLN A 204 3.89 9.04 -16.56
C GLN A 204 4.14 8.30 -17.87
N GLU A 205 3.16 8.28 -18.77
CA GLU A 205 3.34 7.67 -20.08
C GLU A 205 4.32 8.47 -20.93
N MET A 206 5.24 7.76 -21.57
CA MET A 206 6.10 8.35 -22.58
C MET A 206 5.30 8.63 -23.84
N GLN A 207 5.62 9.72 -24.50
CA GLN A 207 5.03 10.10 -25.79
C GLN A 207 5.95 9.68 -26.92
N SER A 208 5.36 9.17 -28.00
CA SER A 208 6.06 8.89 -29.25
C SER A 208 5.22 9.35 -30.43
N THR A 209 5.85 9.85 -31.47
CA THR A 209 5.22 10.12 -32.77
C THR A 209 5.32 8.92 -33.71
N ASP A 210 6.08 7.90 -33.34
CA ASP A 210 6.24 6.66 -34.12
C ASP A 210 5.15 5.64 -33.67
N PRO A 211 4.20 5.30 -34.56
CA PRO A 211 3.15 4.31 -34.26
C PRO A 211 3.72 2.93 -33.92
N ALA A 212 4.85 2.53 -34.52
CA ALA A 212 5.46 1.23 -34.24
C ALA A 212 6.00 1.17 -32.82
N GLN A 213 6.53 2.27 -32.30
CA GLN A 213 6.98 2.35 -30.92
C GLN A 213 5.79 2.30 -29.93
N ILE A 214 4.67 2.97 -30.26
CA ILE A 214 3.46 2.93 -29.45
C ILE A 214 2.91 1.50 -29.39
N GLU A 215 2.84 0.83 -30.54
CA GLU A 215 2.37 -0.57 -30.61
C GLU A 215 3.28 -1.52 -29.82
N LYS A 216 4.60 -1.32 -29.91
CA LYS A 216 5.58 -2.09 -29.12
C LYS A 216 5.33 -1.93 -27.62
N TRP A 217 5.10 -0.70 -27.13
CA TRP A 217 4.78 -0.46 -25.73
C TRP A 217 3.45 -1.12 -25.31
N ASN A 218 2.41 -0.99 -26.13
CA ASN A 218 1.11 -1.59 -25.85
C ASN A 218 1.20 -3.12 -25.78
N ALA A 219 1.94 -3.73 -26.70
CA ALA A 219 2.18 -5.18 -26.68
C ALA A 219 2.96 -5.62 -25.43
N ALA A 220 4.01 -4.89 -25.07
CA ALA A 220 4.80 -5.17 -23.86
C ALA A 220 3.99 -4.99 -22.56
N ARG A 221 3.17 -3.94 -22.47
CA ARG A 221 2.25 -3.71 -21.33
C ARG A 221 1.23 -4.83 -21.19
N LYS A 222 0.69 -5.33 -22.32
CA LYS A 222 -0.24 -6.46 -22.31
C LYS A 222 0.41 -7.72 -21.74
N VAL A 223 1.64 -8.01 -22.14
CA VAL A 223 2.41 -9.15 -21.61
C VAL A 223 2.70 -8.94 -20.12
N ALA A 224 3.13 -7.74 -19.70
CA ALA A 224 3.39 -7.44 -18.31
C ALA A 224 2.10 -7.45 -17.43
N TYR A 225 0.93 -7.25 -18.03
CA TYR A 225 -0.35 -7.35 -17.33
C TYR A 225 -0.78 -8.78 -17.12
N ASN A 226 -0.67 -9.61 -18.17
CA ASN A 226 -1.12 -11.00 -18.14
C ASN A 226 -0.39 -11.79 -17.05
N GLY A 227 -1.13 -12.49 -16.18
CA GLY A 227 -0.57 -13.28 -15.09
C GLY A 227 -0.03 -12.47 -13.91
N SER A 228 0.11 -11.13 -14.02
CA SER A 228 0.60 -10.29 -12.94
C SER A 228 -0.33 -10.28 -11.72
N ILE A 229 0.20 -9.80 -10.57
CA ILE A 229 -0.61 -9.62 -9.37
C ILE A 229 -1.77 -8.63 -9.60
N LEU A 230 -1.58 -7.59 -10.43
CA LEU A 230 -2.65 -6.65 -10.81
C LEU A 230 -3.77 -7.36 -11.56
N HIS A 231 -3.43 -8.23 -12.52
CA HIS A 231 -4.40 -9.04 -13.26
C HIS A 231 -5.16 -9.98 -12.31
N PHE A 232 -4.44 -10.66 -11.41
CA PHE A 232 -5.04 -11.55 -10.42
C PHE A 232 -6.02 -10.82 -9.49
N MET A 233 -5.63 -9.68 -8.92
CA MET A 233 -6.48 -8.93 -8.00
C MET A 233 -7.76 -8.43 -8.69
N ARG A 234 -7.68 -7.95 -9.92
CA ARG A 234 -8.86 -7.59 -10.73
C ARG A 234 -9.74 -8.78 -11.06
N SER A 235 -9.14 -9.93 -11.37
CA SER A 235 -9.86 -11.16 -11.66
C SER A 235 -10.55 -11.71 -10.42
N MET A 236 -9.90 -11.60 -9.24
CA MET A 236 -10.48 -11.93 -7.94
C MET A 236 -11.66 -11.02 -7.63
N TYR A 237 -11.48 -9.71 -7.76
CA TYR A 237 -12.53 -8.71 -7.54
C TYR A 237 -13.79 -9.00 -8.38
N ASN A 238 -13.60 -9.31 -9.67
CA ASN A 238 -14.69 -9.54 -10.62
C ASN A 238 -15.22 -10.99 -10.63
N LYS A 239 -14.71 -11.88 -9.78
CA LYS A 239 -15.01 -13.33 -9.78
C LYS A 239 -14.74 -14.01 -11.13
N LYS A 240 -13.65 -13.64 -11.82
CA LYS A 240 -13.27 -14.14 -13.14
C LYS A 240 -11.97 -14.95 -13.17
N LEU A 241 -11.49 -15.42 -12.01
CA LEU A 241 -10.20 -16.12 -11.93
C LEU A 241 -10.07 -17.23 -12.97
N LYS A 242 -11.05 -18.11 -13.05
CA LYS A 242 -11.03 -19.25 -13.97
C LYS A 242 -11.11 -18.84 -15.44
N GLU A 243 -11.91 -17.84 -15.74
CA GLU A 243 -12.09 -17.29 -17.10
C GLU A 243 -10.82 -16.61 -17.59
N GLU A 244 -10.11 -15.92 -16.69
CA GLU A 244 -8.86 -15.22 -16.97
C GLU A 244 -7.63 -16.15 -16.88
N GLY A 245 -7.81 -17.46 -16.62
CA GLY A 245 -6.75 -18.47 -16.65
C GLY A 245 -6.03 -18.71 -15.33
N PHE A 246 -6.56 -18.20 -14.24
CA PHE A 246 -6.03 -18.46 -12.90
C PHE A 246 -6.63 -19.71 -12.26
N GLU A 247 -5.79 -20.42 -11.52
CA GLU A 247 -6.18 -21.49 -10.60
C GLU A 247 -5.52 -21.23 -9.26
N ILE A 248 -6.25 -21.48 -8.16
CA ILE A 248 -5.68 -21.43 -6.82
C ILE A 248 -5.72 -22.80 -6.16
N GLN A 249 -4.67 -23.07 -5.39
CA GLN A 249 -4.51 -24.31 -4.63
C GLN A 249 -4.06 -23.93 -3.22
N PHE A 250 -4.48 -24.70 -2.22
CA PHE A 250 -3.91 -24.56 -0.88
C PHE A 250 -2.63 -25.37 -0.75
N ILE A 251 -1.62 -24.79 -0.09
CA ILE A 251 -0.42 -25.51 0.29
C ILE A 251 -0.58 -25.95 1.75
N VAL A 252 -0.56 -27.26 1.95
CA VAL A 252 -0.69 -27.85 3.29
C VAL A 252 0.56 -28.67 3.61
N LYS A 253 1.17 -28.37 4.75
CA LYS A 253 2.33 -29.12 5.26
C LYS A 253 1.88 -30.30 6.09
N ASN A 254 2.31 -31.51 5.67
CA ASN A 254 2.13 -32.76 6.40
C ASN A 254 3.49 -33.44 6.56
N ASN A 255 3.99 -33.56 7.78
CA ASN A 255 5.26 -34.27 8.09
C ASN A 255 6.42 -33.84 7.16
N ASP A 256 6.74 -32.57 7.13
CA ASP A 256 7.79 -31.94 6.29
C ASP A 256 7.58 -32.01 4.76
N ARG A 257 6.43 -32.46 4.32
CA ARG A 257 6.04 -32.44 2.90
C ARG A 257 4.97 -31.41 2.64
N GLU A 258 5.22 -30.58 1.65
CA GLU A 258 4.21 -29.65 1.14
C GLU A 258 3.35 -30.36 0.10
N ASN A 259 2.02 -30.25 0.25
CA ASN A 259 1.07 -30.81 -0.67
C ASN A 259 0.18 -29.69 -1.19
N ALA A 260 0.09 -29.57 -2.50
CA ALA A 260 -0.85 -28.67 -3.15
C ALA A 260 -2.21 -29.33 -3.27
N ILE A 261 -3.24 -28.68 -2.74
CA ILE A 261 -4.64 -29.17 -2.77
C ILE A 261 -5.43 -28.29 -3.75
N PRO A 262 -5.79 -28.83 -4.93
CA PRO A 262 -6.62 -28.12 -5.88
C PRO A 262 -8.00 -27.79 -5.30
N LEU A 263 -8.48 -26.59 -5.56
CA LEU A 263 -9.77 -26.10 -5.07
C LEU A 263 -10.81 -26.19 -6.19
N LYS A 264 -12.03 -26.56 -5.84
CA LYS A 264 -13.19 -26.56 -6.76
C LYS A 264 -13.91 -25.22 -6.72
N ASP A 265 -14.09 -24.69 -5.53
CA ASP A 265 -14.68 -23.39 -5.26
C ASP A 265 -13.60 -22.44 -4.73
N PHE A 266 -13.07 -21.58 -5.58
CA PHE A 266 -12.02 -20.62 -5.23
C PHE A 266 -12.52 -19.59 -4.22
N TYR A 267 -13.70 -19.04 -4.45
CA TYR A 267 -14.23 -17.92 -3.67
C TYR A 267 -14.69 -18.36 -2.28
N GLY A 268 -15.33 -19.53 -2.18
CA GLY A 268 -15.64 -20.11 -0.88
C GLY A 268 -14.41 -20.52 -0.07
N ALA A 269 -13.34 -20.96 -0.74
CA ALA A 269 -12.08 -21.32 -0.07
C ALA A 269 -11.34 -20.14 0.53
N VAL A 270 -11.46 -18.95 -0.08
CA VAL A 270 -10.84 -17.71 0.42
C VAL A 270 -11.83 -16.82 1.19
N ASN A 271 -13.01 -17.34 1.57
CA ASN A 271 -14.06 -16.59 2.26
C ASN A 271 -14.35 -15.22 1.59
N TYR A 272 -14.46 -15.24 0.26
CA TYR A 272 -14.70 -14.01 -0.51
C TYR A 272 -15.99 -13.32 -0.06
N SER A 273 -15.92 -12.07 0.29
CA SER A 273 -17.06 -11.21 0.54
C SER A 273 -16.88 -9.85 -0.13
N MET A 274 -17.97 -9.25 -0.59
CA MET A 274 -17.98 -7.88 -1.11
C MET A 274 -18.81 -7.02 -0.17
N ASP A 275 -18.23 -5.94 0.33
CA ASP A 275 -18.94 -4.95 1.11
C ASP A 275 -19.78 -4.06 0.19
N ASP A 276 -21.09 -3.99 0.45
CA ASP A 276 -22.03 -3.26 -0.40
C ASP A 276 -21.87 -1.74 -0.34
N SER A 277 -21.31 -1.20 0.73
CA SER A 277 -21.13 0.22 0.93
C SER A 277 -19.82 0.74 0.32
N SER A 278 -18.70 0.09 0.64
CA SER A 278 -17.37 0.47 0.15
C SER A 278 -17.05 -0.08 -1.23
N LYS A 279 -17.80 -1.11 -1.69
CA LYS A 279 -17.51 -1.89 -2.91
C LYS A 279 -16.13 -2.53 -2.89
N MET A 280 -15.53 -2.73 -1.72
CA MET A 280 -14.30 -3.52 -1.56
C MET A 280 -14.62 -5.01 -1.46
N VAL A 281 -13.70 -5.80 -1.95
CA VAL A 281 -13.71 -7.25 -1.77
C VAL A 281 -12.76 -7.62 -0.66
N ASP A 282 -13.25 -8.36 0.31
CA ASP A 282 -12.48 -8.94 1.40
C ASP A 282 -12.25 -10.42 1.13
N ILE A 283 -11.00 -10.90 1.27
CA ILE A 283 -10.65 -12.31 1.21
C ILE A 283 -9.85 -12.70 2.44
N LEU A 284 -10.23 -13.82 3.05
CA LEU A 284 -9.54 -14.44 4.18
C LEU A 284 -9.39 -15.94 3.88
N PRO A 285 -8.27 -16.38 3.31
CA PRO A 285 -8.05 -17.78 2.98
C PRO A 285 -8.08 -18.68 4.22
N ARG A 286 -8.67 -19.88 4.07
CA ARG A 286 -8.74 -20.88 5.15
C ARG A 286 -7.39 -21.55 5.43
N GLN A 287 -6.40 -21.30 4.60
CA GLN A 287 -5.04 -21.80 4.74
C GLN A 287 -4.05 -20.63 4.63
N LYS A 288 -2.98 -20.71 5.38
CA LYS A 288 -1.94 -19.67 5.40
C LYS A 288 -1.30 -19.45 4.03
N GLU A 289 -1.11 -20.51 3.26
CA GLU A 289 -0.37 -20.45 1.99
C GLU A 289 -1.28 -20.84 0.83
N VAL A 290 -1.35 -19.93 -0.14
CA VAL A 290 -2.17 -20.06 -1.35
C VAL A 290 -1.24 -20.03 -2.56
N ALA A 291 -1.16 -21.13 -3.29
CA ALA A 291 -0.52 -21.17 -4.60
C ALA A 291 -1.46 -20.58 -5.65
N VAL A 292 -0.97 -19.67 -6.43
CA VAL A 292 -1.65 -19.08 -7.58
C VAL A 292 -0.94 -19.52 -8.84
N ILE A 293 -1.68 -20.18 -9.72
CA ILE A 293 -1.19 -20.70 -10.99
C ILE A 293 -1.84 -19.91 -12.11
N TYR A 294 -1.01 -19.32 -13.00
CA TYR A 294 -1.47 -18.72 -14.23
C TYR A 294 -1.15 -19.66 -15.41
N LYS A 295 -2.19 -20.08 -16.13
CA LYS A 295 -2.08 -21.15 -17.14
C LYS A 295 -1.87 -20.67 -18.56
N ASN A 296 -2.20 -19.39 -18.81
CA ASN A 296 -2.21 -18.86 -20.17
C ASN A 296 -0.82 -18.44 -20.67
N GLU A 297 0.18 -18.42 -19.78
CA GLU A 297 1.56 -18.11 -20.13
C GLU A 297 2.53 -19.06 -19.43
N THR A 298 3.64 -19.36 -20.11
CA THR A 298 4.78 -20.06 -19.51
C THR A 298 5.71 -19.06 -18.82
N PRO A 299 6.47 -19.48 -17.79
CA PRO A 299 7.52 -18.65 -17.25
C PRO A 299 8.57 -18.30 -18.31
N SER A 300 9.19 -17.12 -18.16
CA SER A 300 10.27 -16.70 -19.05
C SER A 300 11.53 -17.58 -18.89
N ASP A 301 12.30 -17.71 -19.97
CA ASP A 301 13.56 -18.47 -19.93
C ASP A 301 14.53 -17.94 -18.87
N LEU A 302 14.55 -16.63 -18.63
CA LEU A 302 15.36 -15.99 -17.59
C LEU A 302 14.93 -16.45 -16.17
N TYR A 303 13.63 -16.59 -15.95
CA TYR A 303 13.11 -17.10 -14.69
C TYR A 303 13.49 -18.58 -14.50
N LEU A 304 13.28 -19.42 -15.52
CA LEU A 304 13.60 -20.85 -15.47
C LEU A 304 15.10 -21.09 -15.27
N ALA A 305 15.95 -20.28 -15.89
CA ALA A 305 17.40 -20.36 -15.71
C ALA A 305 17.81 -20.04 -14.26
N ALA A 306 17.11 -19.09 -13.61
CA ALA A 306 17.36 -18.73 -12.22
C ALA A 306 16.67 -19.67 -11.21
N ASN A 307 15.62 -20.41 -11.63
CA ASN A 307 14.80 -21.29 -10.80
C ASN A 307 14.60 -22.65 -11.47
N PRO A 308 15.62 -23.52 -11.51
CA PRO A 308 15.57 -24.78 -12.27
C PRO A 308 14.46 -25.76 -11.83
N GLU A 309 13.99 -25.64 -10.59
CA GLU A 309 12.90 -26.48 -10.03
C GLU A 309 11.50 -25.97 -10.40
N ALA A 310 11.39 -24.79 -11.03
CA ALA A 310 10.11 -24.21 -11.39
C ALA A 310 9.47 -24.96 -12.57
N SER A 311 8.13 -24.97 -12.59
CA SER A 311 7.40 -25.55 -13.72
C SER A 311 7.65 -24.75 -14.99
N SER A 312 7.95 -25.42 -16.10
CA SER A 312 8.05 -24.81 -17.42
C SER A 312 6.69 -24.67 -18.16
N LYS A 313 5.59 -25.11 -17.54
CA LYS A 313 4.27 -25.17 -18.18
C LYS A 313 3.35 -24.02 -17.82
N PHE A 314 3.55 -23.41 -16.67
CA PHE A 314 2.70 -22.34 -16.13
C PHE A 314 3.48 -21.50 -15.13
N GLN A 315 3.05 -20.26 -14.94
CA GLN A 315 3.60 -19.40 -13.91
C GLN A 315 2.99 -19.78 -12.56
N LEU A 316 3.84 -19.92 -11.54
CA LEU A 316 3.46 -20.26 -10.17
C LEU A 316 3.95 -19.18 -9.20
N SER A 317 3.05 -18.66 -8.41
CA SER A 317 3.33 -17.77 -7.29
C SER A 317 2.71 -18.31 -6.02
N VAL A 318 3.28 -18.02 -4.87
CA VAL A 318 2.71 -18.37 -3.57
C VAL A 318 2.51 -17.09 -2.77
N VAL A 319 1.29 -16.94 -2.27
CA VAL A 319 0.92 -15.87 -1.35
C VAL A 319 0.75 -16.49 0.03
N SER A 320 1.57 -16.04 0.96
CA SER A 320 1.46 -16.43 2.38
C SER A 320 0.83 -15.29 3.16
N PHE A 321 -0.27 -15.59 3.82
CA PHE A 321 -1.03 -14.64 4.64
C PHE A 321 -0.55 -14.68 6.09
N LEU A 322 -0.52 -13.53 6.75
CA LEU A 322 -0.44 -13.50 8.20
C LEU A 322 -1.71 -14.14 8.79
N PRO A 323 -1.61 -14.83 9.94
CA PRO A 323 -2.75 -15.49 10.55
C PRO A 323 -3.88 -14.51 10.84
N ASP A 324 -5.11 -14.89 10.46
CA ASP A 324 -6.35 -14.15 10.66
C ASP A 324 -6.39 -12.73 10.04
N GLU A 325 -5.44 -12.40 9.15
CA GLU A 325 -5.48 -11.17 8.38
C GLU A 325 -6.17 -11.38 7.04
N SER A 326 -7.02 -10.43 6.67
CA SER A 326 -7.72 -10.41 5.41
C SER A 326 -7.03 -9.48 4.42
N LEU A 327 -7.25 -9.70 3.14
CA LEU A 327 -6.78 -8.84 2.08
C LEU A 327 -7.97 -8.12 1.46
N ASN A 328 -7.96 -6.81 1.50
CA ASN A 328 -9.01 -5.96 0.94
C ASN A 328 -8.61 -5.51 -0.47
N ILE A 329 -9.45 -5.83 -1.47
CA ILE A 329 -9.18 -5.58 -2.89
C ILE A 329 -10.16 -4.56 -3.44
N GLU A 330 -9.64 -3.56 -4.14
CA GLU A 330 -10.40 -2.54 -4.85
C GLU A 330 -10.66 -2.92 -6.30
N GLN A 331 -11.65 -2.26 -6.91
CA GLN A 331 -12.03 -2.48 -8.31
C GLN A 331 -10.87 -2.31 -9.30
N ASN A 332 -9.96 -1.37 -9.04
CA ASN A 332 -8.78 -1.11 -9.86
C ASN A 332 -7.65 -2.14 -9.69
N GLY A 333 -7.80 -3.09 -8.75
CA GLY A 333 -6.80 -4.10 -8.41
C GLY A 333 -5.83 -3.67 -7.31
N PHE A 334 -5.99 -2.48 -6.75
CA PHE A 334 -5.27 -2.10 -5.53
C PHE A 334 -5.71 -2.99 -4.37
N TYR A 335 -4.79 -3.35 -3.51
CA TYR A 335 -5.08 -4.14 -2.31
C TYR A 335 -4.39 -3.52 -1.10
N PHE A 336 -5.11 -3.55 0.01
CA PHE A 336 -4.64 -3.04 1.29
C PHE A 336 -3.91 -4.11 2.08
N GLU A 337 -3.23 -3.65 3.12
CA GLU A 337 -2.52 -4.51 4.06
C GLU A 337 -1.45 -5.32 3.33
N GLN A 338 -0.73 -4.65 2.40
CA GLN A 338 0.33 -5.30 1.61
C GLN A 338 1.42 -5.95 2.48
N ASN A 339 1.58 -5.47 3.71
CA ASN A 339 2.52 -6.03 4.68
C ASN A 339 2.01 -7.32 5.35
N ASP A 340 0.73 -7.64 5.21
CA ASP A 340 0.12 -8.83 5.81
C ASP A 340 0.28 -10.06 4.94
N ILE A 341 0.83 -9.89 3.75
CA ILE A 341 1.16 -10.98 2.84
C ILE A 341 2.63 -10.99 2.49
N THR A 342 3.16 -12.16 2.21
CA THR A 342 4.44 -12.34 1.52
C THR A 342 4.21 -13.08 0.22
N ILE A 343 4.95 -12.69 -0.80
CA ILE A 343 4.81 -13.24 -2.14
C ILE A 343 6.13 -13.88 -2.56
N THR A 344 6.05 -15.10 -3.08
CA THR A 344 7.19 -15.82 -3.66
C THR A 344 6.85 -16.35 -5.05
N GLY A 345 7.82 -16.95 -5.73
CA GLY A 345 7.63 -17.48 -7.08
C GLY A 345 7.65 -16.42 -8.16
N TYR A 346 6.80 -16.57 -9.17
CA TYR A 346 6.88 -15.75 -10.38
C TYR A 346 6.58 -14.26 -10.13
N TRP A 347 5.61 -13.92 -9.28
CA TRP A 347 5.32 -12.52 -8.93
C TRP A 347 6.45 -11.84 -8.15
N ALA A 348 7.23 -12.62 -7.36
CA ALA A 348 8.42 -12.08 -6.70
C ALA A 348 9.60 -11.85 -7.66
N TRP A 349 9.58 -12.48 -8.82
CA TRP A 349 10.53 -12.26 -9.89
C TRP A 349 10.26 -10.95 -10.64
N GLU A 350 8.99 -10.66 -10.88
CA GLU A 350 8.53 -9.39 -11.43
C GLU A 350 8.64 -8.29 -10.37
N LYS A 351 9.32 -7.21 -10.70
CA LYS A 351 9.57 -6.09 -9.79
C LYS A 351 9.20 -4.76 -10.46
N THR A 352 9.76 -3.65 -10.01
CA THR A 352 9.44 -2.32 -10.54
C THR A 352 9.55 -2.22 -12.06
N GLY A 353 10.45 -3.00 -12.68
CA GLY A 353 10.59 -3.05 -14.15
C GLY A 353 9.40 -3.63 -14.90
N ASP A 354 8.54 -4.38 -14.22
CA ASP A 354 7.35 -5.01 -14.80
C ASP A 354 6.04 -4.41 -14.27
N MET A 355 6.14 -3.44 -13.35
CA MET A 355 4.96 -2.81 -12.76
C MET A 355 4.17 -2.02 -13.80
N LEU A 356 2.85 -2.16 -13.70
CA LEU A 356 1.88 -1.34 -14.42
C LEU A 356 1.07 -0.50 -13.42
N PRO A 357 0.66 0.71 -13.83
CA PRO A 357 -0.17 1.55 -12.97
C PRO A 357 -1.58 0.95 -12.77
N TYR A 358 -2.20 1.23 -11.63
CA TYR A 358 -3.55 0.76 -11.30
C TYR A 358 -4.67 1.38 -12.17
N ASP A 359 -4.39 2.36 -12.96
CA ASP A 359 -5.29 2.91 -13.99
C ASP A 359 -4.99 2.36 -15.39
N TYR A 360 -4.01 1.44 -15.54
CA TYR A 360 -3.77 0.76 -16.82
C TYR A 360 -5.02 -0.01 -17.27
N ASN A 361 -5.43 0.25 -18.52
CA ASN A 361 -6.55 -0.44 -19.16
C ASN A 361 -6.16 -0.88 -20.58
N PHE A 362 -5.99 -2.19 -20.78
CA PHE A 362 -5.59 -2.74 -22.07
C PHE A 362 -6.73 -2.79 -23.12
N LYS A 363 -7.98 -2.56 -22.68
CA LYS A 363 -9.16 -2.61 -23.58
C LYS A 363 -9.41 -1.30 -24.32
N GLU A 364 -8.81 -0.22 -23.87
CA GLU A 364 -8.88 1.08 -24.52
C GLU A 364 -7.58 1.34 -25.25
N ALA A 365 -7.61 1.29 -26.59
CA ALA A 365 -6.54 1.88 -27.37
C ALA A 365 -6.42 3.36 -26.97
N PRO A 366 -5.20 3.92 -26.80
CA PRO A 366 -5.06 5.30 -26.36
C PRO A 366 -5.77 6.23 -27.33
N THR A 367 -6.88 6.80 -26.90
CA THR A 367 -7.56 7.87 -27.62
C THR A 367 -6.68 9.10 -27.46
N SER A 368 -6.11 9.52 -28.55
CA SER A 368 -5.28 10.69 -28.71
C SER A 368 -5.76 11.90 -27.89
N VAL A 369 -4.81 12.52 -27.21
CA VAL A 369 -4.72 13.95 -26.91
C VAL A 369 -5.90 14.54 -26.14
N ILE A 370 -5.81 14.51 -24.84
CA ILE A 370 -6.47 15.55 -24.03
C ILE A 370 -5.53 16.76 -24.07
N LYS A 371 -5.90 17.77 -24.90
CA LYS A 371 -5.35 19.10 -24.78
C LYS A 371 -5.74 19.64 -23.40
N GLU A 372 -4.75 20.02 -22.62
CA GLU A 372 -4.96 20.83 -21.41
C GLU A 372 -5.65 22.13 -21.82
N GLU A 373 -6.93 22.27 -21.52
CA GLU A 373 -7.55 23.56 -21.33
C GLU A 373 -7.48 23.91 -19.85
N VAL A 374 -6.56 24.79 -19.53
CA VAL A 374 -6.49 25.45 -18.23
C VAL A 374 -7.70 26.36 -18.13
N THR A 375 -8.78 25.86 -17.54
CA THR A 375 -9.91 26.73 -17.16
C THR A 375 -9.74 27.14 -15.70
N THR A 376 -9.44 28.42 -15.51
CA THR A 376 -9.50 29.10 -14.21
C THR A 376 -10.92 28.96 -13.63
N PRO A 377 -11.07 28.49 -12.37
CA PRO A 377 -12.39 28.38 -11.76
C PRO A 377 -12.92 29.74 -11.38
N LYS A 378 -14.14 30.05 -11.84
CA LYS A 378 -14.95 31.15 -11.35
C LYS A 378 -15.38 30.88 -9.90
N ASN A 379 -15.30 31.93 -9.07
CA ASN A 379 -15.82 32.00 -7.71
C ASN A 379 -17.18 31.32 -7.56
N VAL A 380 -17.28 30.38 -6.63
CA VAL A 380 -18.54 29.84 -6.13
C VAL A 380 -18.67 30.25 -4.67
N GLU A 381 -19.75 30.94 -4.34
CA GLU A 381 -20.14 31.36 -2.98
C GLU A 381 -20.34 30.15 -2.05
N PRO A 382 -20.13 30.32 -0.72
CA PRO A 382 -20.16 29.20 0.23
C PRO A 382 -21.58 28.76 0.56
N VAL A 383 -21.82 27.44 0.42
CA VAL A 383 -23.05 26.79 0.91
C VAL A 383 -22.87 26.39 2.38
N LYS A 384 -23.88 26.71 3.20
CA LYS A 384 -23.95 26.43 4.64
C LYS A 384 -23.91 24.93 4.97
N PRO A 385 -23.33 24.56 6.13
CA PRO A 385 -23.12 23.16 6.52
C PRO A 385 -24.44 22.48 6.96
N VAL A 386 -24.56 21.21 6.56
CA VAL A 386 -25.57 20.27 7.06
C VAL A 386 -24.93 19.39 8.14
N ALA A 387 -25.72 19.12 9.19
CA ALA A 387 -25.34 18.63 10.49
C ALA A 387 -24.79 17.19 10.56
N ASP A 388 -23.84 17.08 11.44
CA ASP A 388 -23.32 16.00 12.30
C ASP A 388 -23.78 14.54 12.13
N THR A 389 -22.79 13.70 11.79
CA THR A 389 -22.72 12.29 12.18
C THR A 389 -21.92 12.14 13.51
N PRO A 390 -22.24 11.21 14.41
CA PRO A 390 -21.71 11.25 15.77
C PRO A 390 -20.22 10.90 15.83
N LYS A 391 -19.43 11.89 16.25
CA LYS A 391 -18.02 11.75 16.61
C LYS A 391 -17.86 10.79 17.79
N ALA A 392 -16.88 9.88 17.72
CA ALA A 392 -16.45 9.09 18.88
C ALA A 392 -16.09 10.02 20.04
N ASN A 393 -16.80 9.90 21.16
CA ASN A 393 -16.68 10.81 22.30
C ASN A 393 -15.42 10.50 23.09
N GLU A 394 -14.64 11.54 23.46
CA GLU A 394 -13.48 11.46 24.38
C GLU A 394 -13.83 10.77 25.69
N SER A 395 -15.09 10.89 26.14
CA SER A 395 -15.64 10.16 27.28
C SER A 395 -15.58 8.64 27.14
N SER A 396 -15.46 8.07 25.94
CA SER A 396 -15.39 6.61 25.77
C SER A 396 -13.99 6.06 26.05
N LEU A 397 -12.92 6.76 25.65
CA LEU A 397 -11.53 6.31 25.85
C LEU A 397 -11.14 6.33 27.34
N THR A 398 -11.57 7.35 28.06
CA THR A 398 -11.17 7.59 29.46
C THR A 398 -12.12 6.95 30.50
N ALA A 399 -13.29 6.46 30.05
CA ALA A 399 -14.31 5.92 30.95
C ALA A 399 -13.98 4.52 31.51
N VAL A 400 -13.08 3.79 30.84
CA VAL A 400 -12.87 2.36 31.09
C VAL A 400 -11.40 1.98 31.14
N THR A 401 -11.11 0.77 31.60
CA THR A 401 -9.78 0.14 31.49
C THR A 401 -9.76 -0.80 30.32
N TRP A 402 -8.78 -0.64 29.45
CA TRP A 402 -8.62 -1.38 28.19
C TRP A 402 -7.65 -2.54 28.38
N LYS A 403 -8.15 -3.76 28.41
CA LYS A 403 -7.34 -4.98 28.50
C LYS A 403 -7.00 -5.50 27.11
N VAL A 404 -5.83 -6.11 26.95
CA VAL A 404 -5.45 -6.74 25.68
C VAL A 404 -6.42 -7.89 25.38
N GLU A 405 -7.04 -7.86 24.23
CA GLU A 405 -7.86 -8.95 23.70
C GLU A 405 -7.05 -9.78 22.74
N GLU A 406 -6.41 -9.10 21.81
CA GLU A 406 -5.51 -9.72 20.86
C GLU A 406 -4.32 -8.78 20.60
N SER A 407 -3.14 -9.36 20.47
CA SER A 407 -1.91 -8.63 20.13
C SER A 407 -1.04 -9.49 19.23
N LYS A 408 -0.59 -8.90 18.15
CA LYS A 408 0.41 -9.48 17.25
C LYS A 408 1.57 -8.51 17.17
N VAL A 409 2.73 -8.92 17.62
CA VAL A 409 3.96 -8.12 17.62
C VAL A 409 4.96 -8.77 16.70
N ILE A 410 5.44 -8.00 15.72
CA ILE A 410 6.54 -8.44 14.85
C ILE A 410 7.82 -7.81 15.39
N ASP A 411 8.73 -8.65 15.91
CA ASP A 411 10.06 -8.28 16.37
C ASP A 411 11.10 -8.99 15.49
N GLY A 412 11.53 -8.31 14.46
CA GLY A 412 12.42 -8.92 13.47
C GLY A 412 11.77 -10.15 12.82
N ASN A 413 12.35 -11.34 13.04
CA ASN A 413 11.83 -12.61 12.53
C ASN A 413 10.90 -13.33 13.53
N ASN A 414 10.68 -12.77 14.71
CA ASN A 414 9.82 -13.38 15.72
C ASN A 414 8.45 -12.71 15.69
N MET A 415 7.42 -13.50 15.50
CA MET A 415 6.06 -13.08 15.70
C MET A 415 5.64 -13.51 17.12
N LEU A 416 5.35 -12.54 17.95
CA LEU A 416 4.76 -12.75 19.25
C LEU A 416 3.25 -12.58 19.11
N SER A 417 2.47 -13.59 19.45
CA SER A 417 1.01 -13.57 19.36
C SER A 417 0.37 -13.82 20.72
N TYR A 418 -0.69 -13.08 20.97
CA TYR A 418 -1.55 -13.25 22.12
C TYR A 418 -3.00 -13.10 21.72
N LYS A 419 -3.84 -14.03 22.18
CA LYS A 419 -5.29 -13.91 22.12
C LYS A 419 -5.86 -14.35 23.47
N ARG A 420 -6.70 -13.54 24.08
CA ARG A 420 -7.25 -13.82 25.40
C ARG A 420 -7.98 -15.15 25.44
N GLY A 421 -7.58 -16.03 26.35
CA GLY A 421 -8.15 -17.37 26.51
C GLY A 421 -7.65 -18.44 25.54
N ALA A 422 -6.76 -18.12 24.60
CA ALA A 422 -6.11 -19.12 23.75
C ALA A 422 -4.98 -19.84 24.51
N GLN A 423 -4.72 -21.11 24.14
CA GLN A 423 -3.70 -21.93 24.81
C GLN A 423 -2.33 -21.86 24.09
N ASP A 424 -2.31 -21.37 22.86
CA ASP A 424 -1.14 -21.31 21.97
C ASP A 424 -0.45 -19.93 21.95
N ASN A 425 -0.73 -19.09 22.95
CA ASN A 425 -0.11 -17.77 23.08
C ASN A 425 1.41 -17.88 23.25
N THR A 426 2.17 -17.12 22.47
CA THR A 426 3.64 -17.04 22.59
C THR A 426 4.07 -16.07 23.69
N VAL A 427 3.16 -15.18 24.15
CA VAL A 427 3.34 -14.20 25.23
C VAL A 427 2.09 -14.18 26.10
N ASN A 428 2.22 -13.68 27.32
CA ASN A 428 1.08 -13.56 28.24
C ASN A 428 0.81 -12.09 28.55
N TYR A 429 -0.35 -11.59 28.11
CA TYR A 429 -0.86 -10.25 28.38
C TYR A 429 -2.17 -10.26 29.17
N ASP A 430 -2.47 -11.35 29.92
CA ASP A 430 -3.74 -11.50 30.66
C ASP A 430 -3.99 -10.37 31.67
N ASN A 431 -2.93 -9.83 32.27
CA ASN A 431 -2.98 -8.76 33.24
C ASN A 431 -2.63 -7.39 32.68
N ASP A 432 -2.28 -7.30 31.40
CA ASP A 432 -1.85 -6.05 30.80
C ASP A 432 -3.04 -5.18 30.42
N PHE A 433 -2.95 -3.89 30.72
CA PHE A 433 -4.02 -2.95 30.44
C PHE A 433 -3.52 -1.53 30.19
N TYR A 434 -4.34 -0.72 29.51
CA TYR A 434 -4.26 0.74 29.49
C TYR A 434 -5.43 1.33 30.23
N LYS A 435 -5.15 2.38 31.01
CA LYS A 435 -6.16 3.25 31.60
C LYS A 435 -5.81 4.69 31.24
N PHE A 436 -6.65 5.31 30.43
CA PHE A 436 -6.54 6.72 30.08
C PHE A 436 -7.36 7.55 31.04
N ASN A 437 -6.83 8.67 31.52
CA ASN A 437 -7.52 9.60 32.39
C ASN A 437 -7.90 10.88 31.64
N THR A 438 -8.91 11.58 32.11
CA THR A 438 -9.41 12.83 31.49
C THR A 438 -8.45 14.02 31.60
N ASP A 439 -7.42 13.92 32.45
CA ASP A 439 -6.35 14.90 32.63
C ASP A 439 -5.13 14.65 31.70
N ASN A 440 -5.32 13.85 30.65
CA ASN A 440 -4.27 13.45 29.70
C ASN A 440 -3.13 12.63 30.32
N THR A 441 -3.33 12.06 31.50
CA THR A 441 -2.44 11.05 32.09
C THR A 441 -3.01 9.66 31.90
N GLY A 442 -2.23 8.62 32.24
CA GLY A 442 -2.72 7.25 32.23
C GLY A 442 -1.79 6.28 32.93
N ILE A 443 -2.24 5.02 32.99
CA ILE A 443 -1.50 3.89 33.55
C ILE A 443 -1.42 2.81 32.47
N TYR A 444 -0.21 2.34 32.20
CA TYR A 444 0.08 1.16 31.41
C TYR A 444 0.59 0.06 32.33
N SER A 445 -0.17 -1.00 32.52
CA SER A 445 0.28 -2.19 33.25
C SER A 445 0.87 -3.18 32.24
N PHE A 446 2.11 -3.59 32.52
CA PHE A 446 2.84 -4.53 31.67
C PHE A 446 3.64 -5.49 32.58
N ASN A 447 3.44 -6.81 32.37
CA ASN A 447 4.08 -7.85 33.17
C ASN A 447 3.92 -7.64 34.67
N GLY A 448 2.75 -7.15 35.14
CA GLY A 448 2.47 -6.91 36.53
C GLY A 448 3.12 -5.65 37.13
N GLN A 449 3.75 -4.82 36.30
CA GLN A 449 4.32 -3.54 36.70
C GLN A 449 3.57 -2.38 36.06
N ASP A 450 3.24 -1.37 36.84
CA ASP A 450 2.50 -0.19 36.39
C ASP A 450 3.44 0.95 36.05
N TYR A 451 3.23 1.51 34.84
CA TYR A 451 3.95 2.67 34.31
C TYR A 451 2.97 3.82 34.11
N LYS A 452 3.33 5.00 34.58
CA LYS A 452 2.56 6.21 34.27
C LYS A 452 2.90 6.69 32.85
N PHE A 453 1.92 7.23 32.15
CA PHE A 453 2.15 7.89 30.89
C PHE A 453 1.34 9.18 30.76
N ASN A 454 1.80 10.09 29.90
CA ASN A 454 1.02 11.20 29.39
C ASN A 454 0.54 10.85 27.99
N TRP A 455 -0.62 11.36 27.59
CA TRP A 455 -1.16 11.06 26.27
C TRP A 455 -1.87 12.27 25.64
N LYS A 456 -1.94 12.27 24.32
CA LYS A 456 -2.71 13.25 23.53
C LYS A 456 -3.15 12.62 22.21
N TYR A 457 -4.23 13.13 21.63
CA TYR A 457 -4.52 12.87 20.23
C TYR A 457 -3.57 13.68 19.37
N LEU A 458 -3.11 13.08 18.28
CA LEU A 458 -2.25 13.74 17.30
C LEU A 458 -3.06 14.34 16.14
N ASP A 459 -4.31 13.95 15.97
CA ASP A 459 -5.20 14.39 14.90
C ASP A 459 -6.60 14.76 15.42
N ALA A 460 -7.31 15.58 14.65
CA ALA A 460 -8.67 16.00 14.98
C ALA A 460 -9.69 14.85 14.87
N GLU A 461 -9.45 13.89 14.00
CA GLU A 461 -10.24 12.69 13.77
C GLU A 461 -10.09 11.66 14.89
N LYS A 462 -9.12 11.86 15.81
CA LYS A 462 -8.82 10.97 16.93
C LYS A 462 -8.38 9.56 16.51
N THR A 463 -7.75 9.46 15.33
CA THR A 463 -7.22 8.21 14.77
C THR A 463 -5.78 7.92 15.19
N LYS A 464 -5.12 8.89 15.85
CA LYS A 464 -3.74 8.75 16.33
C LYS A 464 -3.62 9.25 17.77
N ILE A 465 -2.96 8.43 18.62
CA ILE A 465 -2.67 8.77 20.01
C ILE A 465 -1.17 8.65 20.24
N GLU A 466 -0.56 9.71 20.78
CA GLU A 466 0.80 9.66 21.32
C GLU A 466 0.72 9.38 22.81
N MET A 467 1.49 8.41 23.27
CA MET A 467 1.69 8.09 24.68
C MET A 467 3.15 8.28 25.02
N THR A 468 3.45 9.09 26.02
CA THR A 468 4.80 9.22 26.60
C THR A 468 4.83 8.46 27.92
N ILE A 469 5.38 7.25 27.91
CA ILE A 469 5.51 6.40 29.10
C ILE A 469 6.66 6.92 29.94
N LEU A 470 6.36 7.23 31.21
CA LEU A 470 7.32 7.78 32.17
C LEU A 470 8.09 6.63 32.83
N TYR A 471 9.16 6.19 32.20
CA TYR A 471 10.14 5.23 32.73
C TYR A 471 11.46 6.00 32.96
N PRO A 472 12.53 5.44 33.56
CA PRO A 472 13.75 6.22 33.78
C PRO A 472 14.22 7.04 32.58
N THR A 473 13.98 6.54 31.36
CA THR A 473 14.05 7.32 30.12
C THR A 473 12.66 7.34 29.49
N PRO A 474 12.03 8.51 29.25
CA PRO A 474 10.71 8.58 28.64
C PRO A 474 10.66 7.85 27.30
N LEU A 475 9.65 6.99 27.14
CA LEU A 475 9.42 6.21 25.93
C LEU A 475 8.17 6.73 25.22
N ILE A 476 8.33 7.17 23.98
CA ILE A 476 7.20 7.60 23.14
C ILE A 476 6.66 6.40 22.38
N VAL A 477 5.37 6.16 22.51
CA VAL A 477 4.61 5.11 21.82
C VAL A 477 3.49 5.78 21.04
N ASN A 478 3.45 5.56 19.73
CA ASN A 478 2.36 6.04 18.89
C ASN A 478 1.38 4.89 18.63
N LEU A 479 0.10 5.15 18.90
CA LEU A 479 -1.00 4.32 18.46
C LEU A 479 -1.59 4.95 17.21
N GLU A 480 -1.56 4.23 16.12
CA GLU A 480 -2.06 4.66 14.82
C GLU A 480 -3.28 3.84 14.41
N ASN A 481 -4.06 4.32 13.45
CA ASN A 481 -5.29 3.67 12.98
C ASN A 481 -6.25 3.37 14.14
N VAL A 482 -6.33 4.28 15.11
CA VAL A 482 -7.14 4.09 16.30
C VAL A 482 -8.61 4.06 15.92
N THR A 483 -9.26 2.93 16.24
CA THR A 483 -10.70 2.77 16.13
C THR A 483 -11.28 2.51 17.49
N LEU A 484 -12.17 3.39 17.96
CA LEU A 484 -12.78 3.35 19.27
C LEU A 484 -14.28 3.12 19.15
N THR A 485 -14.77 2.07 19.80
CA THR A 485 -16.20 1.80 20.00
C THR A 485 -16.54 1.81 21.49
N ALA A 486 -17.80 1.60 21.86
CA ALA A 486 -18.20 1.51 23.26
C ALA A 486 -17.50 0.37 24.03
N THR A 487 -17.03 -0.68 23.33
CA THR A 487 -16.47 -1.89 23.96
C THR A 487 -15.11 -2.30 23.42
N SER A 488 -14.60 -1.66 22.39
CA SER A 488 -13.38 -2.06 21.69
C SER A 488 -12.50 -0.86 21.37
N LEU A 489 -11.20 -1.02 21.56
CA LEU A 489 -10.15 -0.10 21.13
C LEU A 489 -9.16 -0.90 20.28
N LYS A 490 -9.10 -0.59 18.97
CA LYS A 490 -8.16 -1.20 18.02
C LYS A 490 -7.15 -0.17 17.57
N TYR A 491 -5.92 -0.57 17.35
CA TYR A 491 -4.85 0.30 16.87
C TYR A 491 -3.64 -0.50 16.38
N THR A 492 -2.81 0.15 15.61
CA THR A 492 -1.45 -0.30 15.28
C THR A 492 -0.46 0.48 16.15
N ARG A 493 0.43 -0.22 16.83
CA ARG A 493 1.45 0.40 17.68
C ARG A 493 2.80 0.35 16.96
N LEU A 494 3.39 1.52 16.76
CA LEU A 494 4.77 1.66 16.31
C LEU A 494 5.65 1.99 17.51
N GLN A 495 6.58 1.12 17.83
CA GLN A 495 7.51 1.31 18.94
C GLN A 495 8.94 1.12 18.47
N LYS A 496 9.84 2.03 18.86
CA LYS A 496 11.28 1.88 18.67
C LYS A 496 11.94 1.56 20.00
N VAL A 497 12.57 0.41 20.11
CA VAL A 497 13.36 0.01 21.28
C VAL A 497 14.77 -0.30 20.84
N ASN A 498 15.76 0.38 21.40
CA ASN A 498 17.19 0.18 21.09
C ASN A 498 17.54 0.22 19.59
N GLY A 499 16.85 1.06 18.80
CA GLY A 499 17.08 1.20 17.38
C GLY A 499 16.34 0.19 16.50
N SER A 500 15.64 -0.77 17.07
CA SER A 500 14.74 -1.68 16.35
C SER A 500 13.31 -1.13 16.37
N SER A 501 12.62 -1.18 15.23
CA SER A 501 11.20 -0.82 15.14
C SER A 501 10.37 -2.09 15.28
N PHE A 502 9.39 -2.04 16.18
CA PHE A 502 8.39 -3.09 16.36
C PHE A 502 7.07 -2.57 15.81
N VAL A 503 6.36 -3.42 15.11
CA VAL A 503 4.97 -3.17 14.72
C VAL A 503 4.10 -4.14 15.51
N ALA A 504 3.13 -3.61 16.21
CA ALA A 504 2.14 -4.41 16.91
C ALA A 504 0.75 -4.00 16.46
N ALA A 505 -0.03 -4.93 15.92
CA ALA A 505 -1.47 -4.77 15.78
C ALA A 505 -2.13 -5.26 17.06
N GLU A 506 -2.91 -4.40 17.72
CA GLU A 506 -3.54 -4.73 18.98
C GLU A 506 -5.02 -4.37 18.99
N SER A 507 -5.84 -5.27 19.52
CA SER A 507 -7.21 -4.99 19.93
C SER A 507 -7.34 -5.11 21.44
N ARG A 508 -8.13 -4.23 22.03
CA ARG A 508 -8.41 -4.20 23.48
C ARG A 508 -9.89 -4.13 23.73
N THR A 509 -10.34 -4.76 24.78
CA THR A 509 -11.73 -4.78 25.21
C THR A 509 -11.87 -4.29 26.64
N ILE A 510 -13.08 -3.85 26.99
CA ILE A 510 -13.45 -3.60 28.37
C ILE A 510 -13.88 -4.90 29.05
N LYS A 511 -13.18 -5.31 30.05
CA LYS A 511 -13.64 -6.30 31.04
C LYS A 511 -13.04 -6.00 32.38
#